data_848fbf1c0974dc3cf657f1b11cb9724d
#
_entry.id   848fbf1c0974dc3cf657f1b11cb9724d
#
_cell.length_a   1.000
_cell.length_b   1.000
_cell.length_c   1.000
_cell.angle_alpha   90.00
_cell.angle_beta   90.00
_cell.angle_gamma   90.00
#
_symmetry.space_group_name_H-M   'P 1'
#
loop_
_entity.id
_entity.type
_entity.pdbx_description
1 polymer ?
#
loop_
_entity_poly.entity_id
_entity_poly.type
_entity_poly.pdbx_seq_one_letter_code
_entity_poly.pdbx_strand_id
1 'polypeptide(L)'
;MCRIYGCFGGERADPHVLEAVAAAMLPGGPDEQTVLRSDGWALGTDRLAIQGIDSGRQPFRLGPLTCVFNGEIYNHRQLRAELAAHGYSFDGDCDGDVLLPLYELHGDAFTSRLEGMFALALVDEREEPVLKLFTDHAGMKSLYYYLSADGRRLRFASELRALGRFPDFPGELDPLAVDRYLGGKAVWGPGTVHPRVRTLEPGSTLRFADGRTTLTRTPLAPAEPDWPGGEPTVAAAAGLLDELLRTEVGRMLDADVPVCVVTSGGLDSSYTTALAAHLVPEVASFNIAYRGDWPADERHHAAEVARHCGTEHHQVLLDPAGFPELVERYVRHLDQPNNAPHGLSTFALFEAVHQAGFKVALTGDGADELFAGYARFVKADRDGAATWHRTYQGTMAAADTAALGRLYTPDYLAHVRDAGGCFGDRSGDELDRRVRSGEHGKLETLLRYDQQERFPYYILRRVDHLSMAHSVEARIPFLQPSVMRLARATPAHVKVAGDTVKAPVAEAARRWVPRSVVERPKQPFTLPVTAMIRPGEALYDMIGDLLLGRDARCRDYVRQDTVQDVFRTQTENPAAHAAELLWSLLVLETWLRARGLTPAPLPERASR
;
A
#
# COMPACT_ATOMS: atom_id res chain seq x y z
N MET A 1 -15.47 -5.00 -3.54
CA MET A 1 -14.02 -5.17 -3.76
C MET A 1 -13.73 -6.42 -4.56
N CYS A 2 -12.66 -6.46 -5.33
CA CYS A 2 -12.38 -7.59 -6.21
C CYS A 2 -10.88 -7.76 -6.42
N ARG A 3 -10.48 -8.84 -7.07
CA ARG A 3 -9.20 -8.94 -7.76
C ARG A 3 -9.49 -9.02 -9.25
N ILE A 4 -8.77 -8.26 -10.05
CA ILE A 4 -8.94 -8.21 -11.50
C ILE A 4 -7.72 -8.74 -12.22
N TYR A 5 -7.94 -9.35 -13.38
CA TYR A 5 -6.88 -9.85 -14.24
C TYR A 5 -7.32 -9.90 -15.70
N GLY A 6 -6.36 -10.03 -16.57
CA GLY A 6 -6.67 -10.19 -17.99
C GLY A 6 -5.48 -10.20 -18.90
N CYS A 7 -5.80 -10.33 -20.17
CA CYS A 7 -4.84 -10.29 -21.25
C CYS A 7 -5.44 -9.60 -22.46
N PHE A 8 -4.56 -8.96 -23.25
CA PHE A 8 -4.94 -8.28 -24.48
C PHE A 8 -3.88 -8.49 -25.54
N GLY A 9 -4.30 -8.68 -26.79
CA GLY A 9 -3.48 -9.00 -27.96
C GLY A 9 -3.23 -10.51 -28.14
N GLY A 10 -3.04 -10.93 -29.37
CA GLY A 10 -2.78 -12.33 -29.73
C GLY A 10 -4.02 -13.21 -29.85
N GLU A 11 -3.83 -14.51 -29.74
CA GLU A 11 -4.88 -15.50 -29.81
C GLU A 11 -5.78 -15.51 -28.57
N ARG A 12 -6.94 -16.15 -28.67
CA ARG A 12 -7.88 -16.31 -27.57
C ARG A 12 -7.21 -17.00 -26.39
N ALA A 13 -7.36 -16.42 -25.20
CA ALA A 13 -6.72 -16.92 -23.98
C ALA A 13 -7.18 -18.33 -23.61
N ASP A 14 -6.24 -19.17 -23.18
CA ASP A 14 -6.53 -20.52 -22.67
C ASP A 14 -7.34 -20.41 -21.35
N PRO A 15 -8.52 -21.07 -21.25
CA PRO A 15 -9.32 -21.09 -20.03
C PRO A 15 -8.56 -21.58 -18.81
N HIS A 16 -7.76 -22.63 -18.94
CA HIS A 16 -7.03 -23.22 -17.80
C HIS A 16 -5.95 -22.26 -17.24
N VAL A 17 -5.34 -21.44 -18.11
CA VAL A 17 -4.42 -20.39 -17.66
C VAL A 17 -5.19 -19.34 -16.85
N LEU A 18 -6.36 -18.89 -17.35
CA LEU A 18 -7.17 -17.90 -16.65
C LEU A 18 -7.71 -18.42 -15.31
N GLU A 19 -8.12 -19.69 -15.24
CA GLU A 19 -8.51 -20.37 -14.00
C GLU A 19 -7.34 -20.40 -12.98
N ALA A 20 -6.11 -20.68 -13.44
CA ALA A 20 -4.94 -20.67 -12.58
C ALA A 20 -4.58 -19.26 -12.08
N VAL A 21 -4.80 -18.23 -12.91
CA VAL A 21 -4.63 -16.81 -12.53
C VAL A 21 -5.65 -16.43 -11.46
N ALA A 22 -6.94 -16.74 -11.66
CA ALA A 22 -8.00 -16.50 -10.68
C ALA A 22 -7.70 -17.21 -9.35
N ALA A 23 -7.43 -18.52 -9.38
CA ALA A 23 -7.14 -19.30 -8.18
C ALA A 23 -6.00 -18.73 -7.32
N ALA A 24 -5.01 -18.05 -7.95
CA ALA A 24 -3.92 -17.41 -7.22
C ALA A 24 -4.38 -16.20 -6.40
N MET A 25 -5.52 -15.58 -6.72
CA MET A 25 -6.05 -14.38 -6.05
C MET A 25 -7.37 -14.62 -5.30
N LEU A 26 -7.86 -15.85 -5.30
CA LEU A 26 -9.15 -16.22 -4.71
C LEU A 26 -9.42 -15.67 -3.30
N PRO A 27 -8.44 -15.63 -2.36
CA PRO A 27 -8.68 -15.04 -1.04
C PRO A 27 -9.14 -13.58 -1.09
N GLY A 28 -8.76 -12.83 -2.13
CA GLY A 28 -9.15 -11.43 -2.31
C GLY A 28 -10.54 -11.22 -2.92
N GLY A 29 -11.24 -12.30 -3.33
CA GLY A 29 -12.56 -12.21 -3.92
C GLY A 29 -13.26 -13.57 -3.99
N PRO A 30 -13.62 -14.16 -2.84
CA PRO A 30 -14.11 -15.53 -2.80
C PRO A 30 -15.57 -15.70 -3.20
N ASP A 31 -16.35 -14.61 -3.26
CA ASP A 31 -17.82 -14.72 -3.38
C ASP A 31 -18.26 -15.08 -4.81
N GLU A 32 -17.57 -14.58 -5.84
CA GLU A 32 -17.91 -14.87 -7.24
C GLU A 32 -16.67 -14.76 -8.14
N GLN A 33 -16.47 -15.72 -9.05
CA GLN A 33 -15.41 -15.70 -10.06
C GLN A 33 -16.03 -15.66 -11.44
N THR A 34 -15.64 -14.68 -12.23
CA THR A 34 -16.15 -14.51 -13.59
C THR A 34 -15.02 -14.17 -14.56
N VAL A 35 -15.16 -14.62 -15.80
CA VAL A 35 -14.27 -14.27 -16.89
C VAL A 35 -15.05 -14.13 -18.20
N LEU A 36 -14.84 -13.02 -18.89
CA LEU A 36 -15.30 -12.81 -20.25
C LEU A 36 -14.11 -12.93 -21.20
N ARG A 37 -14.28 -13.74 -22.26
CA ARG A 37 -13.26 -13.98 -23.28
C ARG A 37 -13.80 -13.62 -24.64
N SER A 38 -13.05 -12.84 -25.38
CA SER A 38 -13.27 -12.52 -26.80
C SER A 38 -12.08 -12.94 -27.63
N ASP A 39 -12.14 -12.72 -28.94
CA ASP A 39 -10.97 -12.86 -29.79
C ASP A 39 -9.99 -11.70 -29.50
N GLY A 40 -8.78 -12.05 -29.09
CA GLY A 40 -7.74 -11.09 -28.77
C GLY A 40 -7.72 -10.52 -27.37
N TRP A 41 -8.72 -10.79 -26.50
CA TRP A 41 -8.67 -10.33 -25.12
C TRP A 41 -9.47 -11.21 -24.14
N ALA A 42 -9.14 -11.10 -22.87
CA ALA A 42 -9.92 -11.64 -21.75
C ALA A 42 -9.85 -10.70 -20.55
N LEU A 43 -10.99 -10.52 -19.87
CA LEU A 43 -11.11 -9.79 -18.60
C LEU A 43 -11.75 -10.72 -17.57
N GLY A 44 -11.14 -10.83 -16.40
CA GLY A 44 -11.62 -11.65 -15.30
C GLY A 44 -11.63 -10.92 -13.97
N THR A 45 -12.49 -11.35 -13.07
CA THR A 45 -12.60 -10.83 -11.72
C THR A 45 -12.93 -11.93 -10.72
N ASP A 46 -12.25 -11.86 -9.55
CA ASP A 46 -12.60 -12.56 -8.33
C ASP A 46 -13.25 -11.53 -7.41
N ARG A 47 -14.54 -11.65 -7.14
CA ARG A 47 -15.35 -10.64 -6.46
C ARG A 47 -15.47 -10.92 -4.97
N LEU A 48 -15.23 -9.89 -4.14
CA LEU A 48 -15.70 -9.79 -2.77
C LEU A 48 -16.90 -8.83 -2.78
N ALA A 49 -18.10 -9.36 -2.56
CA ALA A 49 -19.34 -8.60 -2.63
C ALA A 49 -19.52 -7.76 -1.36
N ILE A 50 -19.49 -6.44 -1.53
CA ILE A 50 -19.62 -5.45 -0.46
C ILE A 50 -20.76 -4.48 -0.76
N GLN A 51 -20.90 -4.03 -2.02
CA GLN A 51 -21.95 -3.15 -2.50
C GLN A 51 -22.64 -3.76 -3.71
N GLY A 52 -23.97 -3.59 -3.82
CA GLY A 52 -24.75 -4.18 -4.89
C GLY A 52 -24.59 -5.71 -4.91
N ILE A 53 -24.80 -6.38 -3.78
CA ILE A 53 -24.51 -7.84 -3.62
C ILE A 53 -25.12 -8.64 -4.78
N ASP A 54 -26.37 -8.38 -5.11
CA ASP A 54 -27.11 -9.11 -6.16
C ASP A 54 -26.93 -8.52 -7.56
N SER A 55 -26.63 -7.21 -7.69
CA SER A 55 -26.59 -6.48 -8.97
C SER A 55 -25.18 -6.18 -9.49
N GLY A 56 -24.16 -6.17 -8.64
CA GLY A 56 -22.80 -5.73 -8.97
C GLY A 56 -21.92 -6.80 -9.64
N ARG A 57 -22.52 -7.69 -10.46
CA ARG A 57 -21.76 -8.71 -11.19
C ARG A 57 -20.89 -8.09 -12.27
N GLN A 58 -19.66 -8.58 -12.35
CA GLN A 58 -18.68 -8.15 -13.34
C GLN A 58 -18.39 -9.26 -14.34
N PRO A 59 -17.88 -8.96 -15.55
CA PRO A 59 -17.55 -7.63 -16.11
C PRO A 59 -18.79 -6.76 -16.41
N PHE A 60 -18.69 -5.44 -16.16
CA PHE A 60 -19.69 -4.46 -16.59
C PHE A 60 -19.64 -4.28 -18.11
N ARG A 61 -20.81 -4.06 -18.75
CA ARG A 61 -20.91 -3.90 -20.20
C ARG A 61 -21.85 -2.77 -20.57
N LEU A 62 -21.43 -1.96 -21.56
CA LEU A 62 -22.25 -0.90 -22.17
C LEU A 62 -21.96 -0.86 -23.67
N GLY A 63 -22.81 -1.50 -24.49
CA GLY A 63 -22.54 -1.64 -25.92
C GLY A 63 -21.18 -2.32 -26.18
N PRO A 64 -20.25 -1.65 -26.92
CA PRO A 64 -18.92 -2.16 -27.20
C PRO A 64 -17.88 -1.92 -26.09
N LEU A 65 -18.31 -1.44 -24.94
CA LEU A 65 -17.44 -1.21 -23.78
C LEU A 65 -17.56 -2.33 -22.77
N THR A 66 -16.43 -2.83 -22.28
CA THR A 66 -16.39 -3.86 -21.23
C THR A 66 -15.36 -3.45 -20.16
N CYS A 67 -15.72 -3.58 -18.88
CA CYS A 67 -14.86 -3.18 -17.77
C CYS A 67 -14.88 -4.19 -16.63
N VAL A 68 -13.71 -4.42 -16.02
CA VAL A 68 -13.56 -5.06 -14.70
C VAL A 68 -12.92 -4.07 -13.73
N PHE A 69 -13.35 -4.13 -12.49
CA PHE A 69 -13.09 -3.13 -11.48
C PHE A 69 -12.75 -3.75 -10.13
N ASN A 70 -11.66 -3.33 -9.54
CA ASN A 70 -11.27 -3.62 -8.15
C ASN A 70 -11.26 -2.32 -7.39
N GLY A 71 -12.24 -2.09 -6.54
CA GLY A 71 -12.31 -0.85 -5.78
C GLY A 71 -13.69 -0.54 -5.24
N GLU A 72 -13.90 0.73 -4.90
CA GLU A 72 -15.14 1.32 -4.42
C GLU A 72 -15.22 2.78 -4.86
N ILE A 73 -16.37 3.21 -5.40
CA ILE A 73 -16.64 4.58 -5.83
C ILE A 73 -17.63 5.22 -4.85
N TYR A 74 -17.11 5.98 -3.89
CA TYR A 74 -17.91 6.51 -2.78
C TYR A 74 -18.91 7.61 -3.18
N ASN A 75 -18.68 8.31 -4.29
CA ASN A 75 -19.60 9.32 -4.81
C ASN A 75 -20.57 8.79 -5.89
N HIS A 76 -20.72 7.45 -6.03
CA HIS A 76 -21.52 6.83 -7.09
C HIS A 76 -22.97 7.33 -7.11
N ARG A 77 -23.60 7.58 -5.97
CA ARG A 77 -25.00 8.08 -5.90
C ARG A 77 -25.16 9.46 -6.54
N GLN A 78 -24.18 10.35 -6.32
CA GLN A 78 -24.15 11.66 -6.97
C GLN A 78 -23.95 11.50 -8.47
N LEU A 79 -22.99 10.67 -8.89
CA LEU A 79 -22.71 10.41 -10.30
C LEU A 79 -23.90 9.76 -11.02
N ARG A 80 -24.64 8.86 -10.38
CA ARG A 80 -25.87 8.29 -10.92
C ARG A 80 -26.95 9.36 -11.19
N ALA A 81 -27.14 10.31 -10.27
CA ALA A 81 -28.10 11.38 -10.46
C ALA A 81 -27.72 12.27 -11.66
N GLU A 82 -26.44 12.57 -11.83
CA GLU A 82 -25.93 13.30 -13.01
C GLU A 82 -26.12 12.51 -14.30
N LEU A 83 -25.78 11.22 -14.30
CA LEU A 83 -25.91 10.34 -15.46
C LEU A 83 -27.39 10.11 -15.85
N ALA A 84 -28.30 10.03 -14.89
CA ALA A 84 -29.73 9.95 -15.16
C ALA A 84 -30.23 11.19 -15.92
N ALA A 85 -29.70 12.38 -15.63
CA ALA A 85 -30.02 13.61 -16.38
C ALA A 85 -29.50 13.54 -17.84
N HIS A 86 -28.55 12.68 -18.15
CA HIS A 86 -28.05 12.39 -19.51
C HIS A 86 -28.75 11.19 -20.17
N GLY A 87 -29.78 10.63 -19.54
CA GLY A 87 -30.60 9.55 -20.10
C GLY A 87 -30.15 8.12 -19.77
N TYR A 88 -29.15 7.92 -18.90
CA TYR A 88 -28.77 6.60 -18.43
C TYR A 88 -29.73 6.09 -17.37
N SER A 89 -30.02 4.79 -17.40
CA SER A 89 -30.82 4.08 -16.40
C SER A 89 -29.98 2.98 -15.72
N PHE A 90 -30.29 2.68 -14.47
CA PHE A 90 -29.56 1.73 -13.66
C PHE A 90 -30.54 0.74 -13.00
N ASP A 91 -30.32 -0.55 -13.15
CA ASP A 91 -31.19 -1.59 -12.62
C ASP A 91 -30.82 -2.02 -11.19
N GLY A 92 -29.66 -1.62 -10.69
CA GLY A 92 -29.14 -1.96 -9.37
C GLY A 92 -28.61 -0.76 -8.60
N ASP A 93 -27.91 -1.02 -7.50
CA ASP A 93 -27.27 -0.01 -6.66
C ASP A 93 -25.75 -0.21 -6.51
N CYS A 94 -25.13 -0.87 -7.49
CA CYS A 94 -23.69 -1.08 -7.50
C CYS A 94 -22.94 0.21 -7.89
N ASP A 95 -21.90 0.51 -7.16
CA ASP A 95 -21.04 1.68 -7.40
C ASP A 95 -20.33 1.62 -8.77
N GLY A 96 -19.99 0.43 -9.23
CA GLY A 96 -19.34 0.20 -10.53
C GLY A 96 -20.18 0.52 -11.76
N ASP A 97 -21.51 0.58 -11.62
CA ASP A 97 -22.44 0.86 -12.75
C ASP A 97 -22.20 2.24 -13.40
N VAL A 98 -21.62 3.20 -12.67
CA VAL A 98 -21.34 4.54 -13.18
C VAL A 98 -20.12 4.61 -14.09
N LEU A 99 -19.24 3.61 -14.08
CA LEU A 99 -17.92 3.65 -14.73
C LEU A 99 -18.04 3.78 -16.25
N LEU A 100 -18.78 2.88 -16.90
CA LEU A 100 -18.91 2.87 -18.36
C LEU A 100 -19.70 4.06 -18.90
N PRO A 101 -20.83 4.48 -18.30
CA PRO A 101 -21.50 5.71 -18.71
C PRO A 101 -20.63 6.96 -18.58
N LEU A 102 -19.85 7.09 -17.50
CA LEU A 102 -18.91 8.20 -17.34
C LEU A 102 -17.80 8.17 -18.39
N TYR A 103 -17.26 6.98 -18.67
CA TYR A 103 -16.24 6.83 -19.72
C TYR A 103 -16.80 7.17 -21.11
N GLU A 104 -18.03 6.77 -21.42
CA GLU A 104 -18.68 7.12 -22.69
C GLU A 104 -18.82 8.63 -22.86
N LEU A 105 -19.19 9.36 -21.80
CA LEU A 105 -19.39 10.82 -21.83
C LEU A 105 -18.07 11.61 -21.80
N HIS A 106 -17.07 11.16 -21.04
CA HIS A 106 -15.90 11.98 -20.70
C HIS A 106 -14.57 11.39 -21.22
N GLY A 107 -14.58 10.21 -21.85
CA GLY A 107 -13.34 9.52 -22.23
C GLY A 107 -12.45 9.27 -21.01
N ASP A 108 -11.13 9.32 -21.19
CA ASP A 108 -10.15 9.04 -20.11
C ASP A 108 -10.22 10.02 -18.93
N ALA A 109 -10.79 11.22 -19.14
CA ALA A 109 -10.96 12.21 -18.08
C ALA A 109 -12.01 11.82 -17.01
N PHE A 110 -12.80 10.77 -17.24
CA PHE A 110 -13.82 10.31 -16.28
C PHE A 110 -13.24 9.99 -14.90
N THR A 111 -11.98 9.52 -14.82
CA THR A 111 -11.32 9.19 -13.54
C THR A 111 -11.16 10.39 -12.62
N SER A 112 -11.10 11.62 -13.16
CA SER A 112 -11.01 12.85 -12.37
C SER A 112 -12.31 13.18 -11.61
N ARG A 113 -13.42 12.53 -11.97
CA ARG A 113 -14.74 12.68 -11.33
C ARG A 113 -14.99 11.66 -10.24
N LEU A 114 -14.17 10.60 -10.17
CA LEU A 114 -14.33 9.52 -9.22
C LEU A 114 -13.73 9.91 -7.87
N GLU A 115 -14.51 9.80 -6.81
CA GLU A 115 -14.03 9.82 -5.42
C GLU A 115 -14.11 8.38 -4.90
N GLY A 116 -12.94 7.77 -4.68
CA GLY A 116 -12.86 6.36 -4.36
C GLY A 116 -11.45 5.80 -4.38
N MET A 117 -11.36 4.51 -4.25
CA MET A 117 -10.14 3.72 -4.40
C MET A 117 -10.36 2.69 -5.49
N PHE A 118 -9.46 2.63 -6.48
CA PHE A 118 -9.69 1.72 -7.60
C PHE A 118 -8.46 1.35 -8.41
N ALA A 119 -8.53 0.15 -8.98
CA ALA A 119 -7.85 -0.24 -10.20
C ALA A 119 -8.89 -0.82 -11.15
N LEU A 120 -8.87 -0.42 -12.40
CA LEU A 120 -9.82 -0.95 -13.39
C LEU A 120 -9.16 -1.22 -14.73
N ALA A 121 -9.73 -2.17 -15.46
CA ALA A 121 -9.34 -2.48 -16.83
C ALA A 121 -10.57 -2.39 -17.73
N LEU A 122 -10.45 -1.63 -18.81
CA LEU A 122 -11.50 -1.35 -19.76
C LEU A 122 -11.04 -1.74 -21.17
N VAL A 123 -11.87 -2.50 -21.88
CA VAL A 123 -11.73 -2.76 -23.32
C VAL A 123 -12.77 -1.92 -24.06
N ASP A 124 -12.30 -1.13 -24.99
CA ASP A 124 -13.10 -0.28 -25.88
C ASP A 124 -13.03 -0.82 -27.31
N GLU A 125 -14.16 -1.32 -27.82
CA GLU A 125 -14.31 -1.91 -29.14
C GLU A 125 -15.16 -1.02 -30.09
N ARG A 126 -15.26 0.30 -29.80
CA ARG A 126 -16.01 1.23 -30.68
C ARG A 126 -15.35 1.41 -32.05
N GLU A 127 -14.03 1.24 -32.09
CA GLU A 127 -13.18 1.18 -33.27
C GLU A 127 -12.28 -0.05 -33.16
N GLU A 128 -11.00 0.05 -33.55
CA GLU A 128 -10.02 -1.00 -33.28
C GLU A 128 -9.91 -1.23 -31.74
N PRO A 129 -9.93 -2.48 -31.29
CA PRO A 129 -9.95 -2.79 -29.86
C PRO A 129 -8.76 -2.18 -29.09
N VAL A 130 -9.03 -1.52 -27.99
CA VAL A 130 -8.04 -0.90 -27.11
C VAL A 130 -8.23 -1.35 -25.68
N LEU A 131 -7.15 -1.76 -25.02
CA LEU A 131 -7.14 -1.96 -23.57
C LEU A 131 -6.69 -0.67 -22.88
N LYS A 132 -7.40 -0.30 -21.83
CA LYS A 132 -7.02 0.78 -20.91
C LYS A 132 -7.01 0.27 -19.49
N LEU A 133 -5.94 0.61 -18.75
CA LEU A 133 -5.79 0.32 -17.33
C LEU A 133 -5.73 1.64 -16.57
N PHE A 134 -6.41 1.75 -15.43
CA PHE A 134 -6.47 2.96 -14.64
C PHE A 134 -6.26 2.66 -13.16
N THR A 135 -5.68 3.62 -12.42
CA THR A 135 -5.52 3.56 -10.95
C THR A 135 -5.98 4.86 -10.30
N ASP A 136 -6.42 4.77 -9.04
CA ASP A 136 -6.76 5.93 -8.22
C ASP A 136 -5.56 6.82 -7.91
N HIS A 137 -5.82 8.05 -7.45
CA HIS A 137 -4.81 9.08 -7.21
C HIS A 137 -3.79 8.73 -6.14
N ALA A 138 -4.13 7.87 -5.18
CA ALA A 138 -3.23 7.43 -4.12
C ALA A 138 -2.52 6.11 -4.46
N GLY A 139 -3.06 5.33 -5.43
CA GLY A 139 -2.62 3.97 -5.74
C GLY A 139 -2.99 2.98 -4.65
N MET A 140 -4.20 3.13 -4.07
CA MET A 140 -4.69 2.25 -3.02
C MET A 140 -4.90 0.82 -3.50
N LYS A 141 -5.22 0.65 -4.81
CA LYS A 141 -5.37 -0.66 -5.44
C LYS A 141 -4.23 -0.91 -6.41
N SER A 142 -3.45 -1.95 -6.12
CA SER A 142 -2.32 -2.35 -6.98
C SER A 142 -2.79 -2.96 -8.29
N LEU A 143 -2.10 -2.63 -9.38
CA LEU A 143 -2.28 -3.26 -10.68
C LEU A 143 -0.91 -3.47 -11.34
N TYR A 144 -0.57 -4.74 -11.58
CA TYR A 144 0.68 -5.12 -12.22
C TYR A 144 0.45 -5.46 -13.67
N TYR A 145 1.44 -5.20 -14.52
CA TYR A 145 1.38 -5.54 -15.93
C TYR A 145 2.76 -5.85 -16.51
N TYR A 146 2.78 -6.60 -17.62
CA TYR A 146 3.95 -6.78 -18.46
C TYR A 146 3.55 -6.95 -19.91
N LEU A 147 4.52 -6.72 -20.81
CA LEU A 147 4.41 -7.04 -22.21
C LEU A 147 5.11 -8.36 -22.50
N SER A 148 4.52 -9.18 -23.39
CA SER A 148 5.21 -10.35 -23.97
C SER A 148 6.53 -9.95 -24.62
N ALA A 149 7.42 -10.91 -24.85
CA ALA A 149 8.74 -10.64 -25.42
C ALA A 149 8.70 -9.97 -26.81
N ASP A 150 7.65 -10.25 -27.59
CA ASP A 150 7.41 -9.65 -28.91
C ASP A 150 6.69 -8.29 -28.83
N GLY A 151 6.31 -7.83 -27.64
CA GLY A 151 5.59 -6.57 -27.39
C GLY A 151 4.13 -6.56 -27.84
N ARG A 152 3.61 -7.66 -28.38
CA ARG A 152 2.27 -7.71 -28.99
C ARG A 152 1.14 -8.03 -28.03
N ARG A 153 1.47 -8.51 -26.84
CA ARG A 153 0.49 -8.93 -25.84
C ARG A 153 0.78 -8.25 -24.51
N LEU A 154 -0.28 -7.78 -23.86
CA LEU A 154 -0.24 -7.26 -22.51
C LEU A 154 -0.96 -8.22 -21.56
N ARG A 155 -0.36 -8.47 -20.41
CA ARG A 155 -0.94 -9.21 -19.27
C ARG A 155 -1.02 -8.29 -18.08
N PHE A 156 -2.11 -8.36 -17.31
CA PHE A 156 -2.26 -7.59 -16.09
C PHE A 156 -2.98 -8.41 -15.01
N ALA A 157 -2.72 -8.10 -13.75
CA ALA A 157 -3.43 -8.63 -12.60
C ALA A 157 -3.25 -7.72 -11.37
N SER A 158 -4.19 -7.82 -10.42
CA SER A 158 -4.12 -7.14 -9.13
C SER A 158 -2.95 -7.60 -8.27
N GLU A 159 -2.44 -8.84 -8.47
CA GLU A 159 -1.35 -9.42 -7.71
C GLU A 159 -0.26 -10.00 -8.62
N LEU A 160 1.00 -9.79 -8.23
CA LEU A 160 2.16 -10.23 -9.01
C LEU A 160 2.23 -11.77 -9.12
N ARG A 161 1.84 -12.48 -8.05
CA ARG A 161 1.81 -13.95 -8.04
C ARG A 161 0.83 -14.54 -9.06
N ALA A 162 -0.24 -13.81 -9.39
CA ALA A 162 -1.20 -14.22 -10.40
C ALA A 162 -0.62 -14.06 -11.81
N LEU A 163 0.14 -12.99 -12.08
CA LEU A 163 0.86 -12.85 -13.35
C LEU A 163 1.83 -14.01 -13.60
N GLY A 164 2.43 -14.55 -12.54
CA GLY A 164 3.31 -15.72 -12.64
C GLY A 164 2.64 -17.01 -13.14
N ARG A 165 1.31 -17.01 -13.31
CA ARG A 165 0.55 -18.14 -13.89
C ARG A 165 0.44 -18.10 -15.40
N PHE A 166 0.74 -16.96 -16.02
CA PHE A 166 0.80 -16.89 -17.48
C PHE A 166 2.08 -17.59 -18.00
N PRO A 167 1.97 -18.42 -19.07
CA PRO A 167 3.12 -19.19 -19.59
C PRO A 167 4.28 -18.33 -20.09
N ASP A 168 4.00 -17.09 -20.51
CA ASP A 168 4.96 -16.13 -21.02
C ASP A 168 5.46 -15.13 -19.95
N PHE A 169 5.24 -15.45 -18.67
CA PHE A 169 5.67 -14.60 -17.55
C PHE A 169 7.20 -14.45 -17.50
N PRO A 170 7.72 -13.21 -17.45
CA PRO A 170 9.17 -12.96 -17.38
C PRO A 170 9.65 -13.08 -15.92
N GLY A 171 9.77 -14.31 -15.44
CA GLY A 171 9.99 -14.65 -14.01
C GLY A 171 11.41 -14.41 -13.48
N GLU A 172 12.34 -13.87 -14.31
CA GLU A 172 13.69 -13.51 -13.86
C GLU A 172 13.65 -12.52 -12.69
N LEU A 173 14.48 -12.75 -11.67
CA LEU A 173 14.63 -11.82 -10.56
C LEU A 173 15.57 -10.68 -10.98
N ASP A 174 15.18 -9.43 -10.73
CA ASP A 174 16.05 -8.28 -10.90
C ASP A 174 17.22 -8.36 -9.90
N PRO A 175 18.46 -8.42 -10.33
CA PRO A 175 19.60 -8.48 -9.42
C PRO A 175 19.66 -7.32 -8.41
N LEU A 176 19.10 -6.14 -8.77
CA LEU A 176 19.05 -4.97 -7.89
C LEU A 176 17.85 -4.96 -6.94
N ALA A 177 16.93 -5.93 -7.03
CA ALA A 177 15.74 -5.95 -6.19
C ALA A 177 16.07 -6.05 -4.69
N VAL A 178 17.12 -6.81 -4.34
CA VAL A 178 17.57 -6.95 -2.95
C VAL A 178 18.14 -5.64 -2.40
N ASP A 179 18.94 -4.91 -3.19
CA ASP A 179 19.45 -3.59 -2.81
C ASP A 179 18.31 -2.58 -2.65
N ARG A 180 17.34 -2.55 -3.57
CA ARG A 180 16.14 -1.71 -3.44
C ARG A 180 15.33 -2.06 -2.19
N TYR A 181 15.17 -3.34 -1.90
CA TYR A 181 14.46 -3.79 -0.72
C TYR A 181 15.18 -3.40 0.58
N LEU A 182 16.47 -3.70 0.72
CA LEU A 182 17.24 -3.38 1.93
C LEU A 182 17.45 -1.86 2.09
N GLY A 183 17.61 -1.12 1.00
CA GLY A 183 17.77 0.33 1.00
C GLY A 183 16.46 1.12 1.13
N GLY A 184 15.29 0.48 0.91
CA GLY A 184 13.98 1.14 0.93
C GLY A 184 12.93 0.44 1.79
N LYS A 185 13.27 -0.68 2.45
CA LYS A 185 12.33 -1.56 3.20
C LYS A 185 11.24 -2.21 2.35
N ALA A 186 11.17 -1.86 1.07
CA ALA A 186 10.34 -2.45 0.01
C ALA A 186 10.91 -2.07 -1.36
N VAL A 187 10.39 -2.65 -2.42
CA VAL A 187 10.70 -2.19 -3.79
C VAL A 187 9.77 -1.05 -4.15
N TRP A 188 10.32 0.16 -4.30
CA TRP A 188 9.58 1.38 -4.60
C TRP A 188 9.42 1.64 -6.09
N GLY A 189 8.48 2.53 -6.42
CA GLY A 189 8.23 2.99 -7.77
C GLY A 189 7.54 1.96 -8.64
N PRO A 190 7.42 2.21 -9.95
CA PRO A 190 6.71 1.35 -10.88
C PRO A 190 7.47 0.04 -11.19
N GLY A 191 8.74 -0.09 -10.80
CA GLY A 191 9.50 -1.34 -10.90
C GLY A 191 9.03 -2.39 -9.91
N THR A 192 9.29 -3.65 -10.25
CA THR A 192 9.03 -4.79 -9.36
C THR A 192 10.31 -5.59 -9.12
N VAL A 193 10.21 -6.70 -8.39
CA VAL A 193 11.31 -7.66 -8.28
C VAL A 193 11.63 -8.37 -9.61
N HIS A 194 10.81 -8.21 -10.63
CA HIS A 194 11.01 -8.73 -11.98
C HIS A 194 11.23 -7.56 -12.95
N PRO A 195 12.35 -7.48 -13.68
CA PRO A 195 12.75 -6.28 -14.42
C PRO A 195 11.78 -5.90 -15.55
N ARG A 196 11.03 -6.87 -16.09
CA ARG A 196 10.05 -6.63 -17.17
C ARG A 196 8.61 -6.51 -16.69
N VAL A 197 8.35 -6.61 -15.39
CA VAL A 197 7.02 -6.44 -14.79
C VAL A 197 6.96 -5.10 -14.08
N ARG A 198 5.90 -4.35 -14.31
CA ARG A 198 5.70 -3.02 -13.75
C ARG A 198 4.42 -2.97 -12.93
N THR A 199 4.39 -2.08 -11.96
CA THR A 199 3.17 -1.62 -11.29
C THR A 199 2.67 -0.39 -12.02
N LEU A 200 1.36 -0.28 -12.26
CA LEU A 200 0.77 0.95 -12.76
C LEU A 200 0.82 2.02 -11.65
N GLU A 201 1.35 3.18 -11.99
CA GLU A 201 1.57 4.27 -11.03
C GLU A 201 0.26 4.88 -10.54
N PRO A 202 0.23 5.48 -9.33
CA PRO A 202 -0.93 6.20 -8.82
C PRO A 202 -1.42 7.30 -9.77
N GLY A 203 -2.74 7.38 -9.98
CA GLY A 203 -3.38 8.37 -10.84
C GLY A 203 -3.00 8.25 -12.31
N SER A 204 -2.70 7.04 -12.78
CA SER A 204 -2.23 6.80 -14.15
C SER A 204 -3.25 6.06 -15.00
N THR A 205 -3.19 6.34 -16.29
CA THR A 205 -3.88 5.62 -17.36
C THR A 205 -2.85 5.02 -18.29
N LEU A 206 -2.88 3.70 -18.48
CA LEU A 206 -2.12 3.00 -19.50
C LEU A 206 -3.06 2.61 -20.63
N ARG A 207 -2.78 3.07 -21.83
CA ARG A 207 -3.44 2.65 -23.06
C ARG A 207 -2.55 1.67 -23.81
N PHE A 208 -3.10 0.55 -24.22
CA PHE A 208 -2.42 -0.44 -25.07
C PHE A 208 -3.25 -0.74 -26.32
N ALA A 209 -2.66 -0.50 -27.47
CA ALA A 209 -3.21 -0.81 -28.80
C ALA A 209 -2.07 -1.05 -29.78
N ASP A 210 -2.23 -1.94 -30.76
CA ASP A 210 -1.28 -2.22 -31.84
C ASP A 210 0.16 -2.50 -31.36
N GLY A 211 0.30 -3.19 -30.21
CA GLY A 211 1.60 -3.49 -29.61
C GLY A 211 2.31 -2.27 -29.00
N ARG A 212 1.62 -1.14 -28.81
CA ARG A 212 2.17 0.10 -28.25
C ARG A 212 1.49 0.47 -26.95
N THR A 213 2.28 0.89 -25.97
CA THR A 213 1.78 1.44 -24.71
C THR A 213 1.94 2.96 -24.69
N THR A 214 0.92 3.65 -24.21
CA THR A 214 1.00 5.06 -23.84
C THR A 214 0.59 5.18 -22.37
N LEU A 215 1.44 5.81 -21.56
CA LEU A 215 1.17 6.09 -20.16
C LEU A 215 0.90 7.58 -20.00
N THR A 216 -0.25 7.92 -19.42
CA THR A 216 -0.61 9.29 -19.05
C THR A 216 -0.89 9.35 -17.57
N ARG A 217 -0.60 10.47 -16.93
CA ARG A 217 -0.90 10.70 -15.53
C ARG A 217 -1.93 11.82 -15.41
N THR A 218 -2.99 11.54 -14.69
CA THR A 218 -4.02 12.54 -14.35
C THR A 218 -3.67 13.13 -12.98
N PRO A 219 -3.11 14.36 -12.92
CA PRO A 219 -2.78 14.97 -11.65
C PRO A 219 -4.08 15.24 -10.87
N LEU A 220 -4.00 15.05 -9.54
CA LEU A 220 -5.07 15.52 -8.68
C LEU A 220 -5.15 17.04 -8.81
N ALA A 221 -6.30 17.56 -9.25
CA ALA A 221 -6.52 18.98 -9.42
C ALA A 221 -6.23 19.72 -8.10
N PRO A 222 -5.53 20.87 -8.14
CA PRO A 222 -5.33 21.68 -6.94
C PRO A 222 -6.69 22.11 -6.37
N ALA A 223 -6.78 22.23 -5.05
CA ALA A 223 -7.88 22.92 -4.39
C ALA A 223 -7.45 24.35 -4.06
N GLU A 224 -8.36 25.26 -4.18
CA GLU A 224 -8.28 26.59 -3.57
C GLU A 224 -9.34 26.61 -2.45
N PRO A 225 -8.99 26.16 -1.23
CA PRO A 225 -9.94 26.16 -0.13
C PRO A 225 -10.37 27.59 0.19
N ASP A 226 -11.64 27.79 0.43
CA ASP A 226 -12.13 29.02 1.05
C ASP A 226 -11.72 28.99 2.54
N TRP A 227 -10.58 29.61 2.84
CA TRP A 227 -10.04 29.60 4.19
C TRP A 227 -10.89 30.45 5.12
N PRO A 228 -11.50 29.89 6.18
CA PRO A 228 -12.17 30.68 7.20
C PRO A 228 -11.24 31.78 7.76
N GLY A 229 -11.62 33.03 7.59
CA GLY A 229 -10.79 34.17 7.96
C GLY A 229 -9.80 34.66 6.88
N GLY A 230 -9.85 34.07 5.66
CA GLY A 230 -9.07 34.52 4.49
C GLY A 230 -7.62 34.01 4.44
N GLU A 231 -7.12 33.38 5.51
CA GLU A 231 -5.74 32.85 5.57
C GLU A 231 -5.71 31.41 6.10
N PRO A 232 -4.74 30.58 5.64
CA PRO A 232 -4.55 29.24 6.15
C PRO A 232 -3.95 29.27 7.56
N THR A 233 -4.79 28.99 8.55
CA THR A 233 -4.37 28.79 9.96
C THR A 233 -4.60 27.34 10.36
N VAL A 234 -3.99 26.90 11.49
CA VAL A 234 -4.23 25.55 12.03
C VAL A 234 -5.72 25.33 12.31
N ALA A 235 -6.41 26.30 12.90
CA ALA A 235 -7.82 26.19 13.21
C ALA A 235 -8.70 26.15 11.94
N ALA A 236 -8.40 26.97 10.92
CA ALA A 236 -9.11 26.94 9.64
C ALA A 236 -8.92 25.60 8.91
N ALA A 237 -7.68 25.11 8.83
CA ALA A 237 -7.38 23.81 8.22
C ALA A 237 -8.02 22.65 9.00
N ALA A 238 -8.05 22.70 10.33
CA ALA A 238 -8.70 21.72 11.18
C ALA A 238 -10.22 21.67 10.98
N GLY A 239 -10.87 22.83 10.86
CA GLY A 239 -12.31 22.91 10.60
C GLY A 239 -12.71 22.30 9.27
N LEU A 240 -11.98 22.65 8.18
CA LEU A 240 -12.20 22.06 6.86
C LEU A 240 -11.91 20.55 6.84
N LEU A 241 -10.82 20.13 7.48
CA LEU A 241 -10.46 18.71 7.57
C LEU A 241 -11.53 17.89 8.29
N ASP A 242 -12.07 18.42 9.40
CA ASP A 242 -13.12 17.73 10.15
C ASP A 242 -14.39 17.55 9.33
N GLU A 243 -14.82 18.57 8.59
CA GLU A 243 -15.97 18.49 7.71
C GLU A 243 -15.78 17.44 6.61
N LEU A 244 -14.62 17.47 5.94
CA LEU A 244 -14.29 16.52 4.90
C LEU A 244 -14.22 15.08 5.46
N LEU A 245 -13.50 14.85 6.56
CA LEU A 245 -13.37 13.50 7.12
C LEU A 245 -14.71 12.95 7.62
N ARG A 246 -15.57 13.76 8.20
CA ARG A 246 -16.93 13.32 8.57
C ARG A 246 -17.72 12.87 7.33
N THR A 247 -17.62 13.61 6.24
CA THR A 247 -18.27 13.26 4.98
C THR A 247 -17.71 11.96 4.42
N GLU A 248 -16.37 11.82 4.36
CA GLU A 248 -15.72 10.64 3.78
C GLU A 248 -15.91 9.39 4.65
N VAL A 249 -15.82 9.51 5.97
CA VAL A 249 -16.14 8.40 6.89
C VAL A 249 -17.59 7.96 6.71
N GLY A 250 -18.54 8.93 6.60
CA GLY A 250 -19.95 8.62 6.35
C GLY A 250 -20.17 7.83 5.05
N ARG A 251 -19.51 8.24 3.96
CA ARG A 251 -19.56 7.52 2.67
C ARG A 251 -18.94 6.12 2.77
N MET A 252 -17.88 5.97 3.56
CA MET A 252 -17.18 4.69 3.73
C MET A 252 -17.88 3.72 4.67
N LEU A 253 -18.80 4.19 5.49
CA LEU A 253 -19.68 3.35 6.31
C LEU A 253 -20.89 2.81 5.51
N ASP A 254 -21.14 3.36 4.33
CA ASP A 254 -22.18 2.89 3.41
C ASP A 254 -21.72 1.61 2.72
N ALA A 255 -22.30 0.47 3.10
CA ALA A 255 -22.02 -0.85 2.55
C ALA A 255 -23.19 -1.80 2.85
N ASP A 256 -23.41 -2.80 2.00
CA ASP A 256 -24.44 -3.84 2.21
C ASP A 256 -23.98 -4.93 3.21
N VAL A 257 -22.80 -4.78 3.77
CA VAL A 257 -22.17 -5.72 4.72
C VAL A 257 -21.69 -4.99 5.98
N PRO A 258 -21.49 -5.69 7.11
CA PRO A 258 -20.99 -5.08 8.33
C PRO A 258 -19.61 -4.41 8.14
N VAL A 259 -19.48 -3.20 8.69
CA VAL A 259 -18.26 -2.38 8.68
C VAL A 259 -17.71 -2.24 10.10
N CYS A 260 -16.40 -2.38 10.26
CA CYS A 260 -15.72 -2.13 11.53
C CYS A 260 -14.63 -1.05 11.38
N VAL A 261 -13.98 -0.71 12.49
CA VAL A 261 -12.84 0.20 12.51
C VAL A 261 -11.62 -0.47 13.14
N VAL A 262 -10.42 -0.16 12.64
CA VAL A 262 -9.15 -0.56 13.27
C VAL A 262 -8.66 0.59 14.14
N THR A 263 -8.49 0.34 15.44
CA THR A 263 -8.03 1.36 16.38
C THR A 263 -6.75 0.94 17.10
N SER A 264 -5.68 1.69 16.91
CA SER A 264 -4.39 1.45 17.61
C SER A 264 -4.24 2.28 18.88
N GLY A 265 -5.19 3.19 19.17
CA GLY A 265 -5.05 4.22 20.20
C GLY A 265 -4.13 5.37 19.77
N GLY A 266 -3.59 5.38 18.56
CA GLY A 266 -2.90 6.51 17.94
C GLY A 266 -3.89 7.57 17.45
N LEU A 267 -3.43 8.83 17.27
CA LEU A 267 -4.27 9.97 16.91
C LEU A 267 -5.19 9.70 15.72
N ASP A 268 -4.61 9.20 14.61
CA ASP A 268 -5.30 9.07 13.32
C ASP A 268 -6.39 8.00 13.37
N SER A 269 -6.04 6.79 13.85
CA SER A 269 -7.00 5.69 14.00
C SER A 269 -8.08 6.02 15.03
N SER A 270 -7.73 6.71 16.13
CA SER A 270 -8.69 7.12 17.16
C SER A 270 -9.67 8.16 16.61
N TYR A 271 -9.19 9.09 15.78
CA TYR A 271 -10.04 10.09 15.15
C TYR A 271 -11.00 9.44 14.15
N THR A 272 -10.52 8.53 13.30
CA THR A 272 -11.39 7.74 12.40
C THR A 272 -12.42 6.94 13.18
N THR A 273 -12.02 6.28 14.29
CA THR A 273 -12.91 5.51 15.17
C THR A 273 -13.99 6.40 15.78
N ALA A 274 -13.62 7.59 16.28
CA ALA A 274 -14.57 8.51 16.91
C ALA A 274 -15.59 9.07 15.90
N LEU A 275 -15.16 9.39 14.69
CA LEU A 275 -16.07 9.82 13.62
C LEU A 275 -17.02 8.69 13.20
N ALA A 276 -16.52 7.47 13.06
CA ALA A 276 -17.36 6.32 12.73
C ALA A 276 -18.40 6.04 13.83
N ALA A 277 -17.99 6.04 15.11
CA ALA A 277 -18.88 5.83 16.25
C ALA A 277 -19.93 6.94 16.42
N HIS A 278 -19.62 8.17 15.99
CA HIS A 278 -20.59 9.27 15.96
C HIS A 278 -21.67 9.05 14.91
N LEU A 279 -21.30 8.47 13.76
CA LEU A 279 -22.21 8.27 12.63
C LEU A 279 -23.01 6.97 12.73
N VAL A 280 -22.41 5.91 13.28
CA VAL A 280 -23.04 4.59 13.44
C VAL A 280 -22.91 4.14 14.90
N PRO A 281 -24.03 4.08 15.64
CA PRO A 281 -24.02 3.54 17.00
C PRO A 281 -23.48 2.08 17.05
N GLU A 282 -22.74 1.75 18.09
CA GLU A 282 -22.22 0.40 18.35
C GLU A 282 -21.29 -0.15 17.26
N VAL A 283 -20.57 0.73 16.55
CA VAL A 283 -19.58 0.28 15.58
C VAL A 283 -18.52 -0.60 16.26
N ALA A 284 -18.21 -1.75 15.65
CA ALA A 284 -17.16 -2.63 16.16
C ALA A 284 -15.76 -2.03 15.92
N SER A 285 -14.89 -2.09 16.94
CA SER A 285 -13.50 -1.66 16.86
C SER A 285 -12.54 -2.80 17.15
N PHE A 286 -11.47 -2.92 16.36
CA PHE A 286 -10.47 -3.98 16.51
C PHE A 286 -9.12 -3.38 16.87
N ASN A 287 -8.45 -3.99 17.83
CA ASN A 287 -7.07 -3.71 18.23
C ASN A 287 -6.29 -5.00 18.35
N ILE A 288 -4.96 -4.92 18.16
CA ILE A 288 -4.07 -6.06 18.33
C ILE A 288 -3.03 -5.80 19.40
N ALA A 289 -2.71 -6.81 20.18
CA ALA A 289 -1.69 -6.81 21.22
C ALA A 289 -1.00 -8.17 21.28
N TYR A 290 0.05 -8.28 22.07
CA TYR A 290 0.84 -9.51 22.20
C TYR A 290 0.72 -10.05 23.62
N ARG A 291 0.65 -11.38 23.78
CA ARG A 291 0.68 -12.04 25.07
C ARG A 291 2.06 -11.79 25.72
N GLY A 292 2.05 -11.45 26.99
CA GLY A 292 3.23 -11.09 27.76
C GLY A 292 3.34 -9.58 28.01
N ASP A 293 4.48 -9.17 28.53
CA ASP A 293 4.81 -7.76 28.81
C ASP A 293 5.88 -7.29 27.82
N TRP A 294 5.48 -6.41 26.91
CA TRP A 294 6.32 -5.95 25.82
C TRP A 294 6.48 -4.44 25.84
N PRO A 295 7.67 -3.93 25.45
CA PRO A 295 7.86 -2.49 25.30
C PRO A 295 6.85 -1.89 24.31
N ALA A 296 6.39 -0.68 24.62
CA ALA A 296 5.51 0.09 23.74
C ALA A 296 4.12 -0.53 23.48
N ASP A 297 3.59 -1.28 24.46
CA ASP A 297 2.24 -1.80 24.40
C ASP A 297 1.20 -0.68 24.48
N GLU A 298 0.40 -0.53 23.44
CA GLU A 298 -0.60 0.52 23.29
C GLU A 298 -2.04 0.06 23.56
N ARG A 299 -2.25 -1.22 23.97
CA ARG A 299 -3.61 -1.79 24.15
C ARG A 299 -4.50 -0.97 25.07
N HIS A 300 -3.94 -0.37 26.11
CA HIS A 300 -4.68 0.44 27.06
C HIS A 300 -5.20 1.76 26.43
N HIS A 301 -4.46 2.35 25.50
CA HIS A 301 -4.90 3.51 24.74
C HIS A 301 -6.04 3.17 23.78
N ALA A 302 -5.95 2.04 23.08
CA ALA A 302 -7.03 1.57 22.23
C ALA A 302 -8.31 1.30 23.03
N ALA A 303 -8.19 0.65 24.20
CA ALA A 303 -9.31 0.41 25.11
C ALA A 303 -9.89 1.72 25.70
N GLU A 304 -9.06 2.74 25.96
CA GLU A 304 -9.52 4.06 26.39
C GLU A 304 -10.37 4.74 25.30
N VAL A 305 -9.88 4.72 24.05
CA VAL A 305 -10.62 5.27 22.89
C VAL A 305 -11.94 4.52 22.68
N ALA A 306 -11.91 3.20 22.69
CA ALA A 306 -13.10 2.38 22.51
C ALA A 306 -14.19 2.69 23.57
N ARG A 307 -13.79 2.82 24.84
CA ARG A 307 -14.69 3.19 25.94
C ARG A 307 -15.22 4.61 25.77
N HIS A 308 -14.37 5.57 25.36
CA HIS A 308 -14.77 6.95 25.12
C HIS A 308 -15.79 7.07 23.99
N CYS A 309 -15.58 6.31 22.91
CA CYS A 309 -16.43 6.33 21.72
C CYS A 309 -17.66 5.40 21.84
N GLY A 310 -17.72 4.52 22.86
CA GLY A 310 -18.81 3.55 23.01
C GLY A 310 -18.80 2.44 21.98
N THR A 311 -17.64 2.06 21.42
CA THR A 311 -17.54 1.00 20.43
C THR A 311 -17.58 -0.39 21.05
N GLU A 312 -18.08 -1.39 20.31
CA GLU A 312 -17.89 -2.80 20.64
C GLU A 312 -16.41 -3.17 20.39
N HIS A 313 -15.63 -3.33 21.46
CA HIS A 313 -14.17 -3.44 21.35
C HIS A 313 -13.68 -4.88 21.35
N HIS A 314 -13.05 -5.29 20.25
CA HIS A 314 -12.40 -6.59 20.06
C HIS A 314 -10.89 -6.47 20.17
N GLN A 315 -10.32 -6.98 21.27
CA GLN A 315 -8.87 -7.05 21.43
C GLN A 315 -8.33 -8.40 20.95
N VAL A 316 -7.59 -8.39 19.86
CA VAL A 316 -6.88 -9.56 19.33
C VAL A 316 -5.57 -9.73 20.07
N LEU A 317 -5.37 -10.89 20.73
CA LEU A 317 -4.17 -11.18 21.49
C LEU A 317 -3.35 -12.26 20.80
N LEU A 318 -2.19 -11.88 20.24
CA LEU A 318 -1.27 -12.82 19.61
C LEU A 318 -0.30 -13.44 20.60
N ASP A 319 -0.02 -14.73 20.42
CA ASP A 319 1.04 -15.42 21.13
C ASP A 319 2.32 -15.41 20.31
N PRO A 320 3.42 -14.77 20.78
CA PRO A 320 4.69 -14.74 20.06
C PRO A 320 5.30 -16.10 19.73
N ALA A 321 4.95 -17.14 20.48
CA ALA A 321 5.38 -18.51 20.18
C ALA A 321 4.90 -19.01 18.81
N GLY A 322 3.78 -18.49 18.30
CA GLY A 322 3.24 -18.81 16.97
C GLY A 322 3.80 -17.97 15.83
N PHE A 323 4.71 -17.03 16.07
CA PHE A 323 5.22 -16.12 15.04
C PHE A 323 5.98 -16.79 13.90
N PRO A 324 6.75 -17.85 14.08
CA PRO A 324 7.40 -18.53 12.94
C PRO A 324 6.40 -18.96 11.87
N GLU A 325 5.32 -19.65 12.24
CA GLU A 325 4.26 -20.04 11.31
C GLU A 325 3.54 -18.83 10.70
N LEU A 326 3.27 -17.82 11.53
CA LEU A 326 2.61 -16.60 11.09
C LEU A 326 3.47 -15.81 10.08
N VAL A 327 4.80 -15.76 10.25
CA VAL A 327 5.75 -15.14 9.30
C VAL A 327 5.69 -15.84 7.96
N GLU A 328 5.69 -17.18 7.93
CA GLU A 328 5.57 -17.92 6.67
C GLU A 328 4.26 -17.66 5.94
N ARG A 329 3.14 -17.62 6.67
CA ARG A 329 1.82 -17.32 6.12
C ARG A 329 1.76 -15.88 5.59
N TYR A 330 2.19 -14.92 6.38
CA TYR A 330 2.26 -13.51 6.04
C TYR A 330 3.07 -13.26 4.77
N VAL A 331 4.30 -13.79 4.70
CA VAL A 331 5.21 -13.58 3.58
C VAL A 331 4.68 -14.18 2.27
N ARG A 332 3.91 -15.27 2.31
CA ARG A 332 3.25 -15.84 1.11
C ARG A 332 2.28 -14.86 0.46
N HIS A 333 1.64 -13.99 1.24
CA HIS A 333 0.70 -12.98 0.74
C HIS A 333 1.36 -11.66 0.34
N LEU A 334 2.65 -11.47 0.65
CA LEU A 334 3.43 -10.39 0.09
C LEU A 334 3.87 -10.76 -1.33
N ASP A 335 3.46 -10.01 -2.30
CA ASP A 335 3.91 -10.20 -3.70
C ASP A 335 5.40 -9.91 -3.86
N GLN A 336 5.89 -8.92 -3.12
CA GLN A 336 7.28 -8.49 -3.07
C GLN A 336 7.70 -8.32 -1.61
N PRO A 337 8.99 -8.47 -1.27
CA PRO A 337 9.42 -8.36 0.11
C PRO A 337 9.10 -6.96 0.67
N ASN A 338 8.57 -6.92 1.89
CA ASN A 338 8.25 -5.72 2.65
C ASN A 338 8.60 -5.97 4.12
N ASN A 339 9.56 -5.21 4.65
CA ASN A 339 10.08 -5.48 5.99
C ASN A 339 9.31 -4.80 7.12
N ALA A 340 8.13 -4.21 6.88
CA ALA A 340 7.37 -3.57 7.94
C ALA A 340 7.06 -4.58 9.06
N PRO A 341 7.63 -4.45 10.28
CA PRO A 341 7.41 -5.45 11.32
C PRO A 341 5.94 -5.57 11.73
N HIS A 342 5.23 -4.46 11.75
CA HIS A 342 3.80 -4.43 12.03
C HIS A 342 2.93 -5.08 10.93
N GLY A 343 3.50 -5.43 9.76
CA GLY A 343 2.79 -6.19 8.75
C GLY A 343 2.33 -7.56 9.25
N LEU A 344 3.12 -8.20 10.11
CA LEU A 344 2.74 -9.46 10.76
C LEU A 344 1.46 -9.29 11.60
N SER A 345 1.43 -8.23 12.41
CA SER A 345 0.26 -7.90 13.23
C SER A 345 -0.94 -7.50 12.38
N THR A 346 -0.71 -6.72 11.32
CA THR A 346 -1.78 -6.32 10.38
C THR A 346 -2.42 -7.54 9.72
N PHE A 347 -1.62 -8.54 9.31
CA PHE A 347 -2.12 -9.79 8.72
C PHE A 347 -3.02 -10.54 9.71
N ALA A 348 -2.57 -10.75 10.95
CA ALA A 348 -3.35 -11.44 11.97
C ALA A 348 -4.59 -10.64 12.42
N LEU A 349 -4.51 -9.31 12.43
CA LEU A 349 -5.64 -8.44 12.74
C LEU A 349 -6.78 -8.62 11.71
N PHE A 350 -6.46 -8.59 10.41
CA PHE A 350 -7.47 -8.80 9.37
C PHE A 350 -8.01 -10.23 9.34
N GLU A 351 -7.22 -11.24 9.73
CA GLU A 351 -7.72 -12.60 9.97
C GLU A 351 -8.81 -12.60 11.05
N ALA A 352 -8.59 -11.93 12.18
CA ALA A 352 -9.55 -11.83 13.26
C ALA A 352 -10.80 -11.01 12.87
N VAL A 353 -10.62 -9.92 12.11
CA VAL A 353 -11.73 -9.12 11.55
C VAL A 353 -12.63 -10.00 10.66
N HIS A 354 -12.03 -10.78 9.77
CA HIS A 354 -12.76 -11.72 8.91
C HIS A 354 -13.51 -12.79 9.73
N GLN A 355 -12.82 -13.40 10.70
CA GLN A 355 -13.41 -14.43 11.59
C GLN A 355 -14.58 -13.91 12.41
N ALA A 356 -14.60 -12.61 12.73
CA ALA A 356 -15.72 -11.94 13.38
C ALA A 356 -16.87 -11.58 12.41
N GLY A 357 -16.76 -11.90 11.11
CA GLY A 357 -17.80 -11.71 10.10
C GLY A 357 -17.80 -10.36 9.39
N PHE A 358 -16.74 -9.55 9.55
CA PHE A 358 -16.63 -8.26 8.88
C PHE A 358 -15.88 -8.40 7.55
N LYS A 359 -16.39 -7.72 6.51
CA LYS A 359 -15.76 -7.63 5.18
C LYS A 359 -15.13 -6.26 4.90
N VAL A 360 -15.40 -5.26 5.74
CA VAL A 360 -14.90 -3.88 5.57
C VAL A 360 -14.35 -3.36 6.90
N ALA A 361 -13.18 -2.71 6.84
CA ALA A 361 -12.56 -2.08 7.99
C ALA A 361 -12.00 -0.70 7.63
N LEU A 362 -12.38 0.35 8.38
CA LEU A 362 -11.80 1.67 8.26
C LEU A 362 -10.49 1.74 9.02
N THR A 363 -9.47 2.39 8.41
CA THR A 363 -8.15 2.60 9.02
C THR A 363 -7.75 4.08 9.01
N GLY A 364 -6.76 4.44 9.83
CA GLY A 364 -6.25 5.81 9.94
C GLY A 364 -4.98 6.08 9.12
N ASP A 365 -4.65 5.23 8.15
CA ASP A 365 -3.45 5.41 7.32
C ASP A 365 -3.51 6.71 6.49
N GLY A 366 -2.35 7.22 6.07
CA GLY A 366 -2.23 8.39 5.19
C GLY A 366 -2.17 9.75 5.88
N ALA A 367 -2.62 9.88 7.12
CA ALA A 367 -2.58 11.16 7.84
C ALA A 367 -1.14 11.67 8.05
N ASP A 368 -0.21 10.79 8.37
CA ASP A 368 1.21 11.13 8.57
C ASP A 368 1.87 11.61 7.28
N GLU A 369 1.58 10.98 6.16
CA GLU A 369 2.13 11.30 4.83
C GLU A 369 1.56 12.59 4.27
N LEU A 370 0.30 12.90 4.56
CA LEU A 370 -0.36 14.11 4.08
C LEU A 370 -0.04 15.35 4.93
N PHE A 371 0.05 15.20 6.26
CA PHE A 371 0.13 16.30 7.20
C PHE A 371 1.45 16.34 7.99
N ALA A 372 2.52 15.69 7.49
CA ALA A 372 3.86 15.70 8.09
C ALA A 372 3.93 15.11 9.51
N GLY A 373 3.30 13.95 9.74
CA GLY A 373 3.23 13.34 11.07
C GLY A 373 4.49 12.63 11.55
N TYR A 374 5.44 12.33 10.69
CA TYR A 374 6.68 11.67 11.09
C TYR A 374 7.77 12.66 11.49
N ALA A 375 8.39 12.44 12.64
CA ALA A 375 9.51 13.27 13.12
C ALA A 375 10.66 13.40 12.11
N ARG A 376 10.86 12.37 11.25
CA ARG A 376 11.89 12.40 10.19
C ARG A 376 11.67 13.54 9.19
N PHE A 377 10.43 13.93 8.89
CA PHE A 377 10.12 15.04 7.99
C PHE A 377 10.60 16.36 8.58
N VAL A 378 10.24 16.63 9.84
CA VAL A 378 10.63 17.85 10.54
C VAL A 378 12.14 17.92 10.73
N LYS A 379 12.76 16.79 11.12
CA LYS A 379 14.21 16.71 11.27
C LYS A 379 14.93 16.99 9.96
N ALA A 380 14.50 16.38 8.86
CA ALA A 380 15.09 16.61 7.55
C ALA A 380 14.86 18.03 7.04
N ASP A 381 13.68 18.63 7.27
CA ASP A 381 13.36 19.99 6.88
C ASP A 381 14.29 21.01 7.57
N ARG A 382 14.54 20.82 8.86
CA ARG A 382 15.41 21.67 9.69
C ARG A 382 16.91 21.39 9.50
N ASP A 383 17.29 20.26 8.90
CA ASP A 383 18.69 19.86 8.72
C ASP A 383 19.33 20.70 7.59
N GLY A 384 20.33 21.51 7.91
CA GLY A 384 21.11 22.33 6.97
C GLY A 384 22.36 21.64 6.40
N ALA A 385 22.66 20.39 6.80
CA ALA A 385 23.84 19.68 6.31
C ALA A 385 23.74 19.36 4.81
N ALA A 386 24.83 19.42 4.07
CA ALA A 386 24.87 19.08 2.64
C ALA A 386 24.47 17.60 2.37
N THR A 387 24.55 16.74 3.38
CA THR A 387 24.23 15.30 3.31
C THR A 387 22.87 14.95 3.94
N TRP A 388 22.03 15.94 4.24
CA TRP A 388 20.73 15.75 4.91
C TRP A 388 19.87 14.66 4.25
N HIS A 389 19.87 14.60 2.92
CA HIS A 389 19.09 13.64 2.13
C HIS A 389 19.51 12.19 2.38
N ARG A 390 20.81 11.91 2.57
CA ARG A 390 21.31 10.57 2.90
C ARG A 390 20.92 10.17 4.33
N THR A 391 21.00 11.11 5.28
CA THR A 391 20.52 10.89 6.65
C THR A 391 19.02 10.58 6.66
N TYR A 392 18.24 11.33 5.90
CA TYR A 392 16.79 11.09 5.75
C TYR A 392 16.51 9.71 5.15
N GLN A 393 17.15 9.35 4.03
CA GLN A 393 16.96 8.03 3.41
C GLN A 393 17.43 6.88 4.31
N GLY A 394 18.50 7.07 5.09
CA GLY A 394 18.95 6.08 6.07
C GLY A 394 17.89 5.72 7.11
N THR A 395 16.97 6.64 7.44
CA THR A 395 15.84 6.31 8.35
C THR A 395 14.81 5.37 7.73
N MET A 396 14.80 5.26 6.41
CA MET A 396 13.86 4.43 5.65
C MET A 396 14.51 3.16 5.06
N ALA A 397 15.77 2.90 5.39
CA ALA A 397 16.51 1.71 5.00
C ALA A 397 16.52 0.67 6.13
N ALA A 398 16.75 -0.60 5.79
CA ALA A 398 17.01 -1.66 6.78
C ALA A 398 18.35 -1.46 7.52
N ALA A 399 19.32 -0.85 6.82
CA ALA A 399 20.59 -0.38 7.35
C ALA A 399 21.11 0.77 6.47
N ASP A 400 22.01 1.60 7.01
CA ASP A 400 22.61 2.68 6.23
C ASP A 400 23.49 2.14 5.09
N THR A 401 23.79 2.96 4.10
CA THR A 401 24.57 2.58 2.91
C THR A 401 25.93 1.99 3.24
N ALA A 402 26.61 2.48 4.29
CA ALA A 402 27.90 1.97 4.71
C ALA A 402 27.78 0.55 5.32
N ALA A 403 26.74 0.30 6.11
CA ALA A 403 26.43 -1.00 6.65
C ALA A 403 26.02 -2.00 5.56
N LEU A 404 25.17 -1.58 4.59
CA LEU A 404 24.81 -2.38 3.42
C LEU A 404 26.05 -2.73 2.57
N GLY A 405 26.97 -1.77 2.37
CA GLY A 405 28.23 -2.03 1.66
C GLY A 405 29.15 -3.06 2.33
N ARG A 406 29.07 -3.21 3.67
CA ARG A 406 29.78 -4.28 4.41
C ARG A 406 29.02 -5.61 4.38
N LEU A 407 27.69 -5.54 4.33
CA LEU A 407 26.81 -6.70 4.31
C LEU A 407 26.87 -7.45 2.97
N TYR A 408 26.94 -6.73 1.85
CA TYR A 408 26.90 -7.34 0.52
C TYR A 408 28.15 -8.18 0.23
N THR A 409 27.96 -9.29 -0.51
CA THR A 409 29.09 -10.04 -1.05
C THR A 409 29.89 -9.15 -2.02
N PRO A 410 31.20 -9.39 -2.23
CA PRO A 410 32.03 -8.57 -3.12
C PRO A 410 31.43 -8.45 -4.54
N ASP A 411 30.93 -9.57 -5.08
CA ASP A 411 30.37 -9.61 -6.43
C ASP A 411 29.06 -8.84 -6.52
N TYR A 412 28.18 -9.01 -5.53
CA TYR A 412 26.93 -8.26 -5.48
C TYR A 412 27.16 -6.76 -5.27
N LEU A 413 28.08 -6.38 -4.39
CA LEU A 413 28.45 -4.96 -4.18
C LEU A 413 29.03 -4.33 -5.45
N ALA A 414 29.83 -5.07 -6.21
CA ALA A 414 30.35 -4.59 -7.48
C ALA A 414 29.20 -4.34 -8.47
N HIS A 415 28.25 -5.27 -8.56
CA HIS A 415 27.05 -5.10 -9.41
C HIS A 415 26.22 -3.88 -9.01
N VAL A 416 25.98 -3.67 -7.71
CA VAL A 416 25.27 -2.48 -7.18
C VAL A 416 26.02 -1.19 -7.53
N ARG A 417 27.36 -1.18 -7.44
CA ARG A 417 28.20 -0.01 -7.81
C ARG A 417 28.14 0.29 -9.31
N ASP A 418 28.19 -0.73 -10.15
CA ASP A 418 28.09 -0.59 -11.60
C ASP A 418 26.71 -0.03 -12.03
N ALA A 419 25.67 -0.25 -11.22
CA ALA A 419 24.34 0.33 -11.39
C ALA A 419 24.18 1.75 -10.80
N GLY A 420 25.26 2.39 -10.36
CA GLY A 420 25.28 3.76 -9.83
C GLY A 420 25.23 3.85 -8.30
N GLY A 421 25.55 2.77 -7.58
CA GLY A 421 25.61 2.74 -6.11
C GLY A 421 24.35 2.20 -5.44
N CYS A 422 24.34 2.16 -4.11
CA CYS A 422 23.22 1.66 -3.32
C CYS A 422 21.94 2.48 -3.53
N PHE A 423 20.80 1.81 -3.45
CA PHE A 423 19.49 2.45 -3.63
C PHE A 423 19.29 3.66 -2.72
N GLY A 424 19.70 3.58 -1.44
CA GLY A 424 19.58 4.68 -0.49
C GLY A 424 20.30 5.95 -0.94
N ASP A 425 21.50 5.83 -1.52
CA ASP A 425 22.23 6.98 -2.05
C ASP A 425 21.54 7.56 -3.30
N ARG A 426 21.18 6.69 -4.26
CA ARG A 426 20.52 7.12 -5.51
C ARG A 426 19.19 7.81 -5.27
N SER A 427 18.35 7.26 -4.38
CA SER A 427 17.06 7.84 -4.03
C SER A 427 17.21 9.12 -3.21
N GLY A 428 18.23 9.21 -2.34
CA GLY A 428 18.58 10.43 -1.62
C GLY A 428 19.05 11.55 -2.56
N ASP A 429 19.93 11.23 -3.51
CA ASP A 429 20.42 12.20 -4.50
C ASP A 429 19.28 12.70 -5.42
N GLU A 430 18.31 11.85 -5.75
CA GLU A 430 17.09 12.24 -6.47
C GLU A 430 16.24 13.20 -5.65
N LEU A 431 16.03 12.90 -4.37
CA LEU A 431 15.28 13.76 -3.46
C LEU A 431 15.96 15.14 -3.31
N ASP A 432 17.28 15.17 -3.16
CA ASP A 432 18.04 16.42 -3.08
C ASP A 432 17.90 17.25 -4.36
N ARG A 433 17.94 16.63 -5.54
CA ARG A 433 17.69 17.29 -6.83
C ARG A 433 16.29 17.92 -6.89
N ARG A 434 15.25 17.21 -6.42
CA ARG A 434 13.88 17.75 -6.35
C ARG A 434 13.79 18.94 -5.38
N VAL A 435 14.45 18.90 -4.24
CA VAL A 435 14.50 20.06 -3.32
C VAL A 435 15.22 21.24 -3.94
N ARG A 436 16.36 21.02 -4.61
CA ARG A 436 17.13 22.09 -5.27
C ARG A 436 16.45 22.68 -6.50
N SER A 437 15.50 22.00 -7.11
CA SER A 437 14.72 22.58 -8.21
C SER A 437 13.92 23.81 -7.78
N GLY A 438 13.61 23.91 -6.47
CA GLY A 438 12.92 25.09 -5.91
C GLY A 438 11.44 25.19 -6.28
N GLU A 439 10.86 24.15 -6.90
CA GLU A 439 9.44 24.14 -7.26
C GLU A 439 8.54 24.25 -6.01
N HIS A 440 8.96 23.60 -4.92
CA HIS A 440 8.27 23.63 -3.62
C HIS A 440 9.27 23.83 -2.49
N GLY A 441 8.80 24.27 -1.31
CA GLY A 441 9.58 24.28 -0.09
C GLY A 441 10.03 22.86 0.31
N LYS A 442 11.09 22.74 1.11
CA LYS A 442 11.74 21.45 1.42
C LYS A 442 10.77 20.45 2.04
N LEU A 443 9.99 20.84 3.06
CA LEU A 443 9.01 19.95 3.70
C LEU A 443 7.95 19.47 2.70
N GLU A 444 7.42 20.37 1.87
CA GLU A 444 6.42 19.98 0.86
C GLU A 444 7.01 19.02 -0.17
N THR A 445 8.26 19.22 -0.60
CA THR A 445 8.96 18.29 -1.49
C THR A 445 9.15 16.92 -0.86
N LEU A 446 9.51 16.86 0.44
CA LEU A 446 9.61 15.60 1.20
C LEU A 446 8.28 14.85 1.24
N LEU A 447 7.18 15.54 1.53
CA LEU A 447 5.85 14.94 1.59
C LEU A 447 5.41 14.40 0.21
N ARG A 448 5.61 15.20 -0.85
CA ARG A 448 5.29 14.77 -2.22
C ARG A 448 6.13 13.58 -2.67
N TYR A 449 7.41 13.57 -2.33
CA TYR A 449 8.29 12.45 -2.61
C TYR A 449 7.83 11.17 -1.90
N ASP A 450 7.51 11.25 -0.60
CA ASP A 450 7.01 10.11 0.16
C ASP A 450 5.69 9.58 -0.42
N GLN A 451 4.74 10.47 -0.76
CA GLN A 451 3.44 10.12 -1.37
C GLN A 451 3.57 9.49 -2.77
N GLN A 452 4.61 9.80 -3.53
CA GLN A 452 4.81 9.29 -4.88
C GLN A 452 5.67 8.03 -4.94
N GLU A 453 6.75 7.97 -4.12
CA GLU A 453 7.80 6.96 -4.28
C GLU A 453 7.74 5.84 -3.23
N ARG A 454 7.34 6.15 -1.98
CA ARG A 454 7.39 5.18 -0.89
C ARG A 454 5.99 4.74 -0.44
N PHE A 455 5.11 5.66 -0.15
CA PHE A 455 3.82 5.41 0.47
C PHE A 455 2.96 4.39 -0.29
N PRO A 456 2.77 4.49 -1.62
CA PRO A 456 1.98 3.53 -2.38
C PRO A 456 2.56 2.11 -2.31
N TYR A 457 3.89 1.99 -2.32
CA TYR A 457 4.58 0.70 -2.48
C TYR A 457 4.98 0.04 -1.16
N TYR A 458 5.23 0.82 -0.11
CA TYR A 458 5.60 0.32 1.21
C TYR A 458 4.39 0.16 2.14
N ILE A 459 3.44 1.11 2.13
CA ILE A 459 2.30 1.13 3.04
C ILE A 459 1.04 0.62 2.35
N LEU A 460 0.55 1.29 1.31
CA LEU A 460 -0.75 0.99 0.73
C LEU A 460 -0.81 -0.41 0.11
N ARG A 461 0.20 -0.79 -0.67
CA ARG A 461 0.32 -2.15 -1.21
C ARG A 461 0.26 -3.21 -0.11
N ARG A 462 0.98 -3.00 1.00
CA ARG A 462 0.96 -3.92 2.13
C ARG A 462 -0.43 -3.99 2.77
N VAL A 463 -1.07 -2.85 3.04
CA VAL A 463 -2.41 -2.81 3.64
C VAL A 463 -3.41 -3.56 2.74
N ASP A 464 -3.43 -3.27 1.43
CA ASP A 464 -4.32 -3.93 0.48
C ASP A 464 -4.07 -5.45 0.41
N HIS A 465 -2.81 -5.89 0.27
CA HIS A 465 -2.49 -7.31 0.15
C HIS A 465 -2.82 -8.09 1.43
N LEU A 466 -2.53 -7.54 2.60
CA LEU A 466 -2.72 -8.25 3.87
C LEU A 466 -4.18 -8.28 4.30
N SER A 467 -4.95 -7.24 4.03
CA SER A 467 -6.38 -7.23 4.30
C SER A 467 -7.13 -8.16 3.35
N MET A 468 -6.79 -8.10 2.06
CA MET A 468 -7.42 -8.95 1.05
C MET A 468 -7.00 -10.42 1.12
N ALA A 469 -5.88 -10.74 1.77
CA ALA A 469 -5.52 -12.12 2.10
C ALA A 469 -6.58 -12.81 2.98
N HIS A 470 -7.40 -12.02 3.66
CA HIS A 470 -8.47 -12.46 4.54
C HIS A 470 -9.86 -11.97 4.08
N SER A 471 -10.02 -11.58 2.82
CA SER A 471 -11.29 -11.08 2.28
C SER A 471 -11.86 -9.91 3.08
N VAL A 472 -11.00 -8.97 3.49
CA VAL A 472 -11.39 -7.73 4.16
C VAL A 472 -10.92 -6.53 3.34
N GLU A 473 -11.84 -5.60 3.08
CA GLU A 473 -11.55 -4.33 2.42
C GLU A 473 -11.09 -3.30 3.45
N ALA A 474 -9.86 -2.81 3.33
CA ALA A 474 -9.39 -1.66 4.08
C ALA A 474 -9.79 -0.36 3.39
N ARG A 475 -10.57 0.51 4.07
CA ARG A 475 -10.99 1.84 3.62
C ARG A 475 -10.20 2.92 4.38
N ILE A 476 -9.71 3.91 3.63
CA ILE A 476 -8.77 4.93 4.17
C ILE A 476 -9.34 6.33 3.93
N PRO A 477 -10.04 6.94 4.91
CA PRO A 477 -10.70 8.24 4.74
C PRO A 477 -9.73 9.39 4.40
N PHE A 478 -8.52 9.37 4.96
CA PHE A 478 -7.51 10.40 4.68
C PHE A 478 -7.07 10.45 3.22
N LEU A 479 -7.19 9.35 2.46
CA LEU A 479 -6.72 9.27 1.08
C LEU A 479 -7.78 9.61 0.04
N GLN A 480 -8.91 10.15 0.46
CA GLN A 480 -9.88 10.63 -0.51
C GLN A 480 -9.41 11.90 -1.22
N PRO A 481 -9.75 12.08 -2.51
CA PRO A 481 -9.32 13.23 -3.30
C PRO A 481 -9.60 14.58 -2.64
N SER A 482 -10.73 14.72 -1.93
CA SER A 482 -11.12 15.90 -1.17
C SER A 482 -10.10 16.24 -0.07
N VAL A 483 -9.72 15.26 0.75
CA VAL A 483 -8.75 15.40 1.85
C VAL A 483 -7.33 15.61 1.32
N MET A 484 -6.95 14.86 0.27
CA MET A 484 -5.63 15.02 -0.38
C MET A 484 -5.46 16.42 -0.97
N ARG A 485 -6.51 16.98 -1.58
CA ARG A 485 -6.51 18.37 -2.09
C ARG A 485 -6.31 19.38 -0.97
N LEU A 486 -7.05 19.26 0.14
CA LEU A 486 -6.88 20.11 1.31
C LEU A 486 -5.45 20.01 1.86
N ALA A 487 -4.92 18.80 2.02
CA ALA A 487 -3.56 18.59 2.51
C ALA A 487 -2.51 19.25 1.60
N ARG A 488 -2.67 19.20 0.27
CA ARG A 488 -1.78 19.88 -0.68
C ARG A 488 -1.88 21.40 -0.61
N ALA A 489 -3.07 21.94 -0.36
CA ALA A 489 -3.29 23.37 -0.22
C ALA A 489 -2.85 23.93 1.15
N THR A 490 -2.71 23.05 2.17
CA THR A 490 -2.28 23.45 3.52
C THR A 490 -0.79 23.73 3.56
N PRO A 491 -0.33 24.96 3.92
CA PRO A 491 1.09 25.30 3.96
C PRO A 491 1.88 24.49 5.00
N ALA A 492 3.19 24.34 4.76
CA ALA A 492 4.09 23.59 5.63
C ALA A 492 4.06 24.06 7.10
N HIS A 493 4.05 25.39 7.33
CA HIS A 493 4.02 25.97 8.67
C HIS A 493 2.68 25.76 9.41
N VAL A 494 1.61 25.44 8.69
CA VAL A 494 0.31 25.06 9.24
C VAL A 494 0.28 23.56 9.55
N LYS A 495 0.89 22.73 8.71
CA LYS A 495 1.04 21.28 8.97
C LYS A 495 1.90 21.01 10.20
N VAL A 496 2.99 21.79 10.36
CA VAL A 496 3.89 21.70 11.50
C VAL A 496 3.94 23.07 12.19
N ALA A 497 3.22 23.19 13.30
CA ALA A 497 3.11 24.42 14.07
C ALA A 497 4.01 24.33 15.33
N GLY A 498 5.16 25.02 15.29
CA GLY A 498 6.19 24.88 16.32
C GLY A 498 6.75 23.46 16.38
N ASP A 499 6.52 22.76 17.49
CA ASP A 499 6.91 21.36 17.68
C ASP A 499 5.75 20.37 17.45
N THR A 500 4.55 20.88 17.12
CA THR A 500 3.37 20.05 16.88
C THR A 500 3.35 19.59 15.43
N VAL A 501 3.56 18.31 15.21
CA VAL A 501 3.36 17.64 13.91
C VAL A 501 1.89 17.38 13.67
N LYS A 502 1.45 17.34 12.42
CA LYS A 502 0.03 17.13 12.05
C LYS A 502 -0.91 18.09 12.79
N ALA A 503 -0.51 19.35 12.97
CA ALA A 503 -1.25 20.28 13.80
C ALA A 503 -2.74 20.41 13.43
N PRO A 504 -3.15 20.45 12.12
CA PRO A 504 -4.56 20.43 11.74
C PRO A 504 -5.30 19.16 12.17
N VAL A 505 -4.65 17.99 12.08
CA VAL A 505 -5.26 16.71 12.48
C VAL A 505 -5.44 16.67 14.00
N ALA A 506 -4.41 17.07 14.76
CA ALA A 506 -4.46 17.13 16.22
C ALA A 506 -5.56 18.09 16.70
N GLU A 507 -5.68 19.26 16.09
CA GLU A 507 -6.69 20.25 16.43
C GLU A 507 -8.10 19.77 16.09
N ALA A 508 -8.32 19.18 14.90
CA ALA A 508 -9.61 18.61 14.50
C ALA A 508 -10.06 17.48 15.42
N ALA A 509 -9.13 16.61 15.81
CA ALA A 509 -9.42 15.44 16.66
C ALA A 509 -9.76 15.81 18.13
N ARG A 510 -9.35 16.98 18.64
CA ARG A 510 -9.49 17.38 20.06
C ARG A 510 -10.91 17.22 20.64
N ARG A 511 -11.91 17.48 19.82
CA ARG A 511 -13.31 17.38 20.27
C ARG A 511 -13.87 15.95 20.21
N TRP A 512 -13.16 15.04 19.58
CA TRP A 512 -13.65 13.70 19.28
C TRP A 512 -13.01 12.61 20.15
N VAL A 513 -11.74 12.77 20.51
CA VAL A 513 -10.96 11.74 21.19
C VAL A 513 -10.52 12.19 22.60
N PRO A 514 -10.16 11.26 23.49
CA PRO A 514 -9.62 11.61 24.81
C PRO A 514 -8.40 12.53 24.69
N ARG A 515 -8.27 13.46 25.64
CA ARG A 515 -7.14 14.39 25.71
C ARG A 515 -5.79 13.67 25.76
N SER A 516 -5.71 12.54 26.44
CA SER A 516 -4.56 11.64 26.50
C SER A 516 -4.05 11.21 25.14
N VAL A 517 -4.94 10.99 24.16
CA VAL A 517 -4.57 10.61 22.77
C VAL A 517 -3.95 11.77 22.00
N VAL A 518 -4.46 12.99 22.19
CA VAL A 518 -3.95 14.19 21.50
C VAL A 518 -2.62 14.65 22.05
N GLU A 519 -2.43 14.57 23.39
CA GLU A 519 -1.27 15.15 24.07
C GLU A 519 -0.08 14.20 24.23
N ARG A 520 -0.28 12.90 23.99
CA ARG A 520 0.82 11.94 24.08
C ARG A 520 1.82 12.09 22.94
N PRO A 521 3.10 11.81 23.19
CA PRO A 521 4.09 11.73 22.12
C PRO A 521 3.69 10.71 21.06
N LYS A 522 3.97 11.01 19.78
CA LYS A 522 3.78 10.08 18.69
C LYS A 522 4.58 8.80 18.95
N GLN A 523 3.88 7.68 19.00
CA GLN A 523 4.47 6.35 19.03
C GLN A 523 4.04 5.60 17.78
N PRO A 524 4.97 5.01 17.02
CA PRO A 524 4.61 4.21 15.86
C PRO A 524 4.03 2.86 16.35
N PHE A 525 2.92 2.43 15.76
CA PHE A 525 2.47 1.05 15.92
C PHE A 525 3.50 0.11 15.28
N THR A 526 4.17 -0.71 16.08
CA THR A 526 5.22 -1.61 15.59
C THR A 526 5.32 -2.88 16.42
N LEU A 527 5.77 -3.96 15.78
CA LEU A 527 6.20 -5.17 16.49
C LEU A 527 7.50 -4.85 17.24
N PRO A 528 7.63 -5.16 18.54
CA PRO A 528 8.84 -4.89 19.33
C PRO A 528 9.96 -5.89 18.97
N VAL A 529 10.41 -5.89 17.70
CA VAL A 529 11.38 -6.87 17.15
C VAL A 529 12.65 -6.97 17.97
N THR A 530 13.16 -5.86 18.53
CA THR A 530 14.36 -5.86 19.37
C THR A 530 14.19 -6.72 20.62
N ALA A 531 12.97 -6.73 21.19
CA ALA A 531 12.66 -7.57 22.35
C ALA A 531 12.29 -8.99 21.96
N MET A 532 11.70 -9.20 20.79
CA MET A 532 11.25 -10.52 20.30
C MET A 532 12.33 -11.32 19.59
N ILE A 533 13.46 -10.69 19.18
CA ILE A 533 14.63 -11.37 18.62
C ILE A 533 15.70 -11.50 19.72
N ARG A 534 15.44 -12.37 20.68
CA ARG A 534 16.35 -12.66 21.81
C ARG A 534 16.38 -14.16 22.08
N PRO A 535 17.46 -14.69 22.68
CA PRO A 535 17.53 -16.09 23.10
C PRO A 535 16.30 -16.50 23.94
N GLY A 536 15.67 -17.60 23.55
CA GLY A 536 14.44 -18.10 24.17
C GLY A 536 13.15 -17.66 23.50
N GLU A 537 13.20 -16.77 22.52
CA GLU A 537 12.04 -16.33 21.75
C GLU A 537 11.99 -17.06 20.39
N ALA A 538 10.80 -17.43 19.93
CA ALA A 538 10.61 -18.23 18.73
C ALA A 538 11.16 -17.56 17.44
N LEU A 539 11.08 -16.23 17.32
CA LEU A 539 11.67 -15.51 16.18
C LEU A 539 13.20 -15.57 16.18
N TYR A 540 13.84 -15.60 17.36
CA TYR A 540 15.30 -15.73 17.45
C TYR A 540 15.76 -17.06 16.89
N ASP A 541 15.09 -18.16 17.29
CA ASP A 541 15.43 -19.51 16.83
C ASP A 541 15.20 -19.63 15.31
N MET A 542 14.05 -19.13 14.81
CA MET A 542 13.76 -19.11 13.36
C MET A 542 14.84 -18.36 12.56
N ILE A 543 15.30 -17.20 13.06
CA ILE A 543 16.36 -16.41 12.40
C ILE A 543 17.67 -17.21 12.38
N GLY A 544 18.05 -17.85 13.50
CA GLY A 544 19.23 -18.69 13.58
C GLY A 544 19.19 -19.82 12.55
N ASP A 545 18.08 -20.53 12.48
CA ASP A 545 17.89 -21.66 11.56
C ASP A 545 17.93 -21.24 10.09
N LEU A 546 17.21 -20.17 9.73
CA LEU A 546 17.05 -19.76 8.34
C LEU A 546 18.24 -18.97 7.80
N LEU A 547 18.81 -18.04 8.59
CA LEU A 547 19.85 -17.13 8.08
C LEU A 547 21.27 -17.69 8.26
N LEU A 548 21.52 -18.51 9.31
CA LEU A 548 22.85 -19.07 9.56
C LEU A 548 23.01 -20.46 8.94
N GLY A 549 21.94 -21.07 8.46
CA GLY A 549 21.94 -22.36 7.77
C GLY A 549 22.77 -22.33 6.48
N ARG A 550 23.31 -23.50 6.08
CA ARG A 550 24.10 -23.64 4.85
C ARG A 550 23.26 -23.44 3.58
N ASP A 551 21.94 -23.58 3.67
CA ASP A 551 20.96 -23.51 2.59
C ASP A 551 20.27 -22.14 2.51
N ALA A 552 20.73 -21.14 3.27
CA ALA A 552 20.21 -19.78 3.21
C ALA A 552 20.34 -19.19 1.79
N ARG A 553 19.23 -18.83 1.16
CA ARG A 553 19.18 -18.31 -0.23
C ARG A 553 19.73 -16.89 -0.35
N CYS A 554 19.65 -16.10 0.72
CA CYS A 554 20.20 -14.74 0.72
C CYS A 554 21.73 -14.68 0.67
N ARG A 555 22.46 -15.81 0.82
CA ARG A 555 23.94 -15.89 0.80
C ARG A 555 24.57 -15.38 -0.48
N ASP A 556 23.87 -15.44 -1.59
CA ASP A 556 24.39 -14.95 -2.87
C ASP A 556 24.47 -13.42 -2.90
N TYR A 557 23.73 -12.76 -2.02
CA TYR A 557 23.68 -11.30 -1.91
C TYR A 557 24.44 -10.79 -0.68
N VAL A 558 24.40 -11.54 0.44
CA VAL A 558 24.92 -11.07 1.72
C VAL A 558 25.97 -12.00 2.30
N ARG A 559 26.97 -11.43 2.93
CA ARG A 559 28.10 -12.12 3.56
C ARG A 559 27.67 -12.80 4.85
N GLN A 560 27.88 -14.09 4.94
CA GLN A 560 27.49 -14.90 6.09
C GLN A 560 28.24 -14.53 7.37
N ASP A 561 29.53 -14.16 7.28
CA ASP A 561 30.31 -13.67 8.42
C ASP A 561 29.67 -12.40 9.02
N THR A 562 29.24 -11.47 8.16
CA THR A 562 28.57 -10.24 8.60
C THR A 562 27.19 -10.55 9.23
N VAL A 563 26.40 -11.46 8.65
CA VAL A 563 25.12 -11.89 9.23
C VAL A 563 25.32 -12.52 10.60
N GLN A 564 26.35 -13.39 10.77
CA GLN A 564 26.71 -13.99 12.06
C GLN A 564 27.10 -12.92 13.10
N ASP A 565 27.87 -11.90 12.69
CA ASP A 565 28.26 -10.80 13.57
C ASP A 565 27.06 -9.97 14.04
N VAL A 566 26.10 -9.68 13.14
CA VAL A 566 24.86 -8.98 13.49
C VAL A 566 24.01 -9.82 14.43
N PHE A 567 23.89 -11.13 14.18
CA PHE A 567 23.15 -12.05 15.05
C PHE A 567 23.79 -12.15 16.45
N ARG A 568 25.12 -12.24 16.52
CA ARG A 568 25.86 -12.23 17.79
C ARG A 568 25.68 -10.91 18.53
N THR A 569 25.74 -9.77 17.83
CA THR A 569 25.48 -8.45 18.41
C THR A 569 24.10 -8.39 19.04
N GLN A 570 23.08 -8.89 18.33
CA GLN A 570 21.71 -8.93 18.86
C GLN A 570 21.58 -9.86 20.07
N THR A 571 22.36 -10.94 20.13
CA THR A 571 22.37 -11.89 21.25
C THR A 571 23.00 -11.28 22.49
N GLU A 572 24.19 -10.67 22.36
CA GLU A 572 25.02 -10.19 23.47
C GLU A 572 24.60 -8.80 23.94
N ASN A 573 24.21 -7.91 23.02
CA ASN A 573 23.83 -6.52 23.28
C ASN A 573 22.71 -6.08 22.33
N PRO A 574 21.45 -6.44 22.62
CA PRO A 574 20.31 -6.19 21.75
C PRO A 574 20.19 -4.71 21.34
N ALA A 575 20.17 -4.48 20.04
CA ALA A 575 20.12 -3.14 19.46
C ALA A 575 19.10 -3.05 18.33
N ALA A 576 18.35 -1.95 18.26
CA ALA A 576 17.27 -1.76 17.28
C ALA A 576 17.74 -1.95 15.83
N HIS A 577 18.93 -1.46 15.47
CA HIS A 577 19.48 -1.58 14.12
C HIS A 577 19.85 -3.02 13.76
N ALA A 578 20.36 -3.82 14.71
CA ALA A 578 20.67 -5.24 14.50
C ALA A 578 19.38 -6.05 14.34
N ALA A 579 18.41 -5.84 15.21
CA ALA A 579 17.11 -6.50 15.15
C ALA A 579 16.36 -6.17 13.85
N GLU A 580 16.38 -4.91 13.41
CA GLU A 580 15.72 -4.49 12.17
C GLU A 580 16.35 -5.12 10.92
N LEU A 581 17.69 -5.20 10.89
CA LEU A 581 18.40 -5.85 9.79
C LEU A 581 18.11 -7.37 9.77
N LEU A 582 18.14 -8.03 10.92
CA LEU A 582 17.82 -9.47 11.03
C LEU A 582 16.37 -9.74 10.61
N TRP A 583 15.44 -8.92 11.04
CA TRP A 583 14.05 -8.99 10.58
C TRP A 583 13.93 -8.83 9.06
N SER A 584 14.65 -7.86 8.49
CA SER A 584 14.64 -7.63 7.03
C SER A 584 15.21 -8.83 6.28
N LEU A 585 16.29 -9.44 6.76
CA LEU A 585 16.87 -10.63 6.17
C LEU A 585 15.96 -11.85 6.34
N LEU A 586 15.29 -12.01 7.48
CA LEU A 586 14.29 -13.07 7.70
C LEU A 586 13.15 -12.98 6.68
N VAL A 587 12.58 -11.79 6.48
CA VAL A 587 11.51 -11.57 5.50
C VAL A 587 12.01 -11.87 4.08
N LEU A 588 13.22 -11.43 3.73
CA LEU A 588 13.82 -11.70 2.41
C LEU A 588 14.02 -13.20 2.19
N GLU A 589 14.64 -13.89 3.15
CA GLU A 589 14.93 -15.33 3.07
C GLU A 589 13.64 -16.15 2.94
N THR A 590 12.65 -15.85 3.80
CA THR A 590 11.34 -16.51 3.76
C THR A 590 10.63 -16.27 2.43
N TRP A 591 10.71 -15.04 1.89
CA TRP A 591 10.13 -14.70 0.59
C TRP A 591 10.81 -15.44 -0.57
N LEU A 592 12.14 -15.49 -0.60
CA LEU A 592 12.90 -16.24 -1.61
C LEU A 592 12.53 -17.73 -1.59
N ARG A 593 12.39 -18.33 -0.39
CA ARG A 593 11.99 -19.74 -0.23
C ARG A 593 10.54 -19.96 -0.71
N ALA A 594 9.61 -19.11 -0.32
CA ALA A 594 8.19 -19.23 -0.67
C ALA A 594 7.93 -19.15 -2.18
N ARG A 595 8.77 -18.44 -2.93
CA ARG A 595 8.64 -18.26 -4.39
C ARG A 595 9.43 -19.29 -5.19
N GLY A 596 10.19 -20.17 -4.56
CA GLY A 596 11.09 -21.10 -5.26
C GLY A 596 12.17 -20.39 -6.08
N LEU A 597 12.39 -19.10 -5.83
CA LEU A 597 13.36 -18.30 -6.56
C LEU A 597 14.77 -18.66 -6.10
N THR A 598 15.60 -19.04 -7.05
CA THR A 598 17.05 -19.00 -6.89
C THR A 598 17.52 -17.63 -7.36
N PRO A 599 18.54 -17.05 -6.71
CA PRO A 599 19.16 -15.83 -7.19
C PRO A 599 19.50 -15.93 -8.68
N ALA A 600 19.16 -14.90 -9.45
CA ALA A 600 19.65 -14.84 -10.82
C ALA A 600 21.18 -14.79 -10.79
N PRO A 601 21.89 -15.55 -11.64
CA PRO A 601 23.33 -15.37 -11.77
C PRO A 601 23.60 -13.90 -12.10
N LEU A 602 24.51 -13.29 -11.35
CA LEU A 602 24.96 -11.94 -11.66
C LEU A 602 25.50 -11.95 -13.10
N PRO A 603 25.19 -10.96 -13.95
CA PRO A 603 25.70 -10.92 -15.31
C PRO A 603 27.23 -10.98 -15.30
N GLU A 604 27.79 -11.89 -16.10
CA GLU A 604 29.24 -11.99 -16.26
C GLU A 604 29.81 -10.62 -16.63
N ARG A 605 30.83 -10.19 -15.90
CA ARG A 605 31.54 -8.96 -16.24
C ARG A 605 32.11 -9.12 -17.64
N ALA A 606 31.67 -8.26 -18.57
CA ALA A 606 32.41 -8.11 -19.81
C ALA A 606 33.87 -7.79 -19.42
N SER A 607 34.79 -8.71 -19.72
CA SER A 607 36.21 -8.49 -19.54
C SER A 607 36.60 -7.23 -20.28
N ARG A 608 36.88 -6.14 -19.53
CA ARG A 608 37.48 -4.92 -20.08
C ARG A 608 38.93 -5.13 -20.41
#